data_e4bdf751414fcae8a5efacc2e1539afd
#
_entry.id   e4bdf751414fcae8a5efacc2e1539afd
#
_cell.length_a   1.000
_cell.length_b   1.000
_cell.length_c   1.000
_cell.angle_alpha   90.00
_cell.angle_beta   90.00
_cell.angle_gamma   90.00
#
_symmetry.space_group_name_H-M   'P 1'
#
loop_
_entity.id
_entity.type
_entity.pdbx_description
1 polymer ?
#
loop_
_entity_poly.entity_id
_entity_poly.type
_entity_poly.pdbx_seq_one_letter_code
_entity_poly.pdbx_strand_id
1 'polypeptide(L)'
;VSPFAIISGFAMIALPVAIISTAFAEEVKRRDFVVTWGMLARVPLFSHLSAAEIADIMRLLRARTIEQGEILVRRGDAASSMYFITAGEVEIALPSQHVHLTDGTFFGEIALLHKTKRSGTVTATRKTRLLVLDAQDFHALIARMPTLADHVHTTAKARLADSGDLAAAELAQAEKDDTDR
;
A
#
# COMPACT_ATOMS: atom_id res chain seq x y z
N VAL A 1 32.75 43.19 29.87
CA VAL A 1 31.75 42.60 28.93
C VAL A 1 31.18 41.41 29.65
N SER A 2 29.89 41.47 29.99
CA SER A 2 29.20 40.48 30.83
C SER A 2 28.96 39.18 30.10
N PRO A 3 29.33 38.01 30.62
CA PRO A 3 29.14 36.70 29.93
C PRO A 3 27.67 36.36 29.67
N PHE A 4 26.74 37.00 30.36
CA PHE A 4 25.31 36.87 30.14
C PHE A 4 24.81 37.33 28.77
N ALA A 5 25.44 38.32 28.14
CA ALA A 5 25.04 38.89 26.86
C ALA A 5 25.36 37.90 25.68
N ILE A 6 26.38 37.07 25.83
CA ILE A 6 26.79 36.11 24.79
C ILE A 6 25.86 34.92 24.75
N ILE A 7 25.39 34.45 25.91
CA ILE A 7 24.47 33.28 26.00
C ILE A 7 23.09 33.62 25.45
N SER A 8 22.58 34.85 25.67
CA SER A 8 21.29 35.30 25.13
C SER A 8 21.30 35.41 23.60
N GLY A 9 22.44 35.78 22.97
CA GLY A 9 22.55 35.89 21.53
C GLY A 9 22.48 34.51 20.81
N PHE A 10 23.09 33.50 21.40
CA PHE A 10 23.07 32.14 20.84
C PHE A 10 21.68 31.46 20.95
N ALA A 11 20.95 31.70 22.04
CA ALA A 11 19.60 31.13 22.21
C ALA A 11 18.58 31.73 21.19
N MET A 12 18.77 32.96 20.76
CA MET A 12 17.84 33.62 19.84
C MET A 12 18.03 33.18 18.38
N ILE A 13 19.17 32.63 18.00
CA ILE A 13 19.46 32.13 16.65
C ILE A 13 19.18 30.63 16.55
N ALA A 14 19.32 29.84 17.63
CA ALA A 14 19.14 28.38 17.61
C ALA A 14 17.65 27.96 17.46
N LEU A 15 16.71 28.72 18.01
CA LEU A 15 15.28 28.43 17.95
C LEU A 15 14.68 28.44 16.52
N PRO A 16 14.90 29.47 15.68
CA PRO A 16 14.34 29.48 14.34
C PRO A 16 14.95 28.41 13.42
N VAL A 17 16.23 28.05 13.63
CA VAL A 17 16.89 27.00 12.83
C VAL A 17 16.32 25.61 13.15
N ALA A 18 16.01 25.33 14.41
CA ALA A 18 15.41 24.05 14.82
C ALA A 18 13.97 23.89 14.26
N ILE A 19 13.17 24.95 14.22
CA ILE A 19 11.81 24.95 13.68
C ILE A 19 11.82 24.73 12.16
N ILE A 20 12.75 25.35 11.45
CA ILE A 20 12.89 25.18 9.99
C ILE A 20 13.33 23.74 9.65
N SER A 21 14.22 23.15 10.44
CA SER A 21 14.70 21.79 10.21
C SER A 21 13.62 20.72 10.42
N THR A 22 12.72 20.90 11.38
CA THR A 22 11.60 19.95 11.61
C THR A 22 10.51 20.10 10.55
N ALA A 23 10.18 21.33 10.12
CA ALA A 23 9.23 21.56 9.04
C ALA A 23 9.74 21.00 7.70
N PHE A 24 11.05 21.12 7.41
CA PHE A 24 11.64 20.58 6.19
C PHE A 24 11.68 19.04 6.18
N ALA A 25 11.88 18.40 7.33
CA ALA A 25 11.88 16.95 7.46
C ALA A 25 10.47 16.36 7.27
N GLU A 26 9.41 17.09 7.62
CA GLU A 26 8.02 16.68 7.38
C GLU A 26 7.59 16.89 5.92
N GLU A 27 8.02 17.98 5.29
CA GLU A 27 7.71 18.29 3.89
C GLU A 27 8.39 17.31 2.91
N VAL A 28 9.58 16.83 3.22
CA VAL A 28 10.28 15.78 2.41
C VAL A 28 9.58 14.44 2.50
N LYS A 29 8.84 14.13 3.56
CA LYS A 29 8.03 12.91 3.69
C LYS A 29 6.71 12.94 2.88
N ARG A 30 6.24 14.12 2.49
CA ARG A 30 5.02 14.34 1.71
C ARG A 30 5.28 14.54 0.22
N ARG A 31 6.26 13.90 -0.36
CA ARG A 31 6.29 13.77 -1.82
C ARG A 31 5.30 12.68 -2.24
N ASP A 32 4.03 13.00 -2.15
CA ASP A 32 3.00 12.33 -2.92
C ASP A 32 3.33 12.58 -4.39
N PHE A 33 3.99 11.61 -5.01
CA PHE A 33 4.23 11.65 -6.45
C PHE A 33 2.87 11.68 -7.13
N VAL A 34 2.71 12.63 -8.06
CA VAL A 34 1.50 12.71 -8.87
C VAL A 34 1.34 11.38 -9.61
N VAL A 35 0.18 10.74 -9.42
CA VAL A 35 -0.17 9.52 -10.17
C VAL A 35 -0.28 9.91 -11.63
N THR A 36 0.53 9.29 -12.48
CA THR A 36 0.54 9.56 -13.92
C THR A 36 -0.05 8.38 -14.67
N TRP A 37 -0.62 8.66 -15.85
CA TRP A 37 -1.09 7.64 -16.80
C TRP A 37 -0.03 6.54 -17.05
N GLY A 38 1.24 6.92 -17.19
CA GLY A 38 2.33 5.97 -17.37
C GLY A 38 2.57 5.00 -16.21
N MET A 39 2.10 5.33 -15.00
CA MET A 39 2.15 4.41 -13.86
C MET A 39 1.04 3.36 -13.94
N LEU A 40 -0.17 3.78 -14.30
CA LEU A 40 -1.30 2.85 -14.48
C LEU A 40 -1.09 1.91 -15.66
N ALA A 41 -0.54 2.40 -16.77
CA ALA A 41 -0.26 1.60 -17.95
C ALA A 41 0.71 0.42 -17.69
N ARG A 42 1.46 0.46 -16.59
CA ARG A 42 2.36 -0.62 -16.17
C ARG A 42 1.65 -1.77 -15.44
N VAL A 43 0.41 -1.56 -15.02
CA VAL A 43 -0.39 -2.57 -14.32
C VAL A 43 -1.41 -3.15 -15.30
N PRO A 44 -1.25 -4.40 -15.77
CA PRO A 44 -2.13 -5.01 -16.76
C PRO A 44 -3.61 -5.03 -16.38
N LEU A 45 -3.90 -5.01 -15.08
CA LEU A 45 -5.27 -4.94 -14.54
C LEU A 45 -6.06 -3.76 -15.11
N PHE A 46 -5.41 -2.64 -15.42
CA PHE A 46 -6.05 -1.43 -15.94
C PHE A 46 -6.09 -1.36 -17.48
N SER A 47 -5.49 -2.33 -18.19
CA SER A 47 -5.37 -2.30 -19.66
C SER A 47 -6.71 -2.38 -20.40
N HIS A 48 -7.74 -2.93 -19.77
CA HIS A 48 -9.07 -3.11 -20.35
C HIS A 48 -10.06 -2.00 -19.98
N LEU A 49 -9.62 -1.01 -19.21
CA LEU A 49 -10.47 0.10 -18.78
C LEU A 49 -10.51 1.21 -19.81
N SER A 50 -11.68 1.85 -19.94
CA SER A 50 -11.85 3.06 -20.73
C SER A 50 -11.10 4.25 -20.14
N ALA A 51 -10.87 5.27 -20.96
CA ALA A 51 -10.19 6.51 -20.50
C ALA A 51 -10.94 7.20 -19.35
N ALA A 52 -12.28 7.14 -19.33
CA ALA A 52 -13.09 7.70 -18.26
C ALA A 52 -12.92 6.92 -16.95
N GLU A 53 -12.96 5.59 -17.00
CA GLU A 53 -12.72 4.73 -15.83
C GLU A 53 -11.32 4.91 -15.25
N ILE A 54 -10.32 5.04 -16.11
CA ILE A 54 -8.94 5.31 -15.66
C ILE A 54 -8.86 6.68 -15.00
N ALA A 55 -9.50 7.71 -15.53
CA ALA A 55 -9.52 9.04 -14.91
C ALA A 55 -10.18 9.02 -13.52
N ASP A 56 -11.23 8.22 -13.34
CA ASP A 56 -11.87 8.03 -12.03
C ASP A 56 -10.94 7.32 -11.04
N ILE A 57 -10.30 6.23 -11.47
CA ILE A 57 -9.35 5.47 -10.62
C ILE A 57 -8.15 6.33 -10.21
N MET A 58 -7.61 7.14 -11.14
CA MET A 58 -6.45 8.00 -10.86
C MET A 58 -6.67 8.94 -9.67
N ARG A 59 -7.90 9.39 -9.45
CA ARG A 59 -8.25 10.29 -8.33
C ARG A 59 -8.24 9.59 -6.98
N LEU A 60 -8.39 8.27 -6.97
CA LEU A 60 -8.47 7.43 -5.77
C LEU A 60 -7.10 6.86 -5.40
N LEU A 61 -6.17 6.80 -6.34
CA LEU A 61 -4.84 6.24 -6.14
C LEU A 61 -3.88 7.26 -5.57
N ARG A 62 -3.05 6.82 -4.62
CA ARG A 62 -1.92 7.59 -4.09
C ARG A 62 -0.61 6.90 -4.42
N ALA A 63 0.36 7.65 -4.94
CA ALA A 63 1.69 7.11 -5.21
C ALA A 63 2.52 7.08 -3.91
N ARG A 64 3.18 5.96 -3.66
CA ARG A 64 4.11 5.77 -2.54
C ARG A 64 5.40 5.13 -3.03
N THR A 65 6.53 5.60 -2.52
CA THR A 65 7.83 4.94 -2.72
C THR A 65 8.28 4.36 -1.39
N ILE A 66 8.78 3.14 -1.42
CA ILE A 66 9.39 2.45 -0.28
C ILE A 66 10.82 2.06 -0.65
N GLU A 67 11.72 2.16 0.32
CA GLU A 67 13.12 1.82 0.15
C GLU A 67 13.38 0.33 0.41
N GLN A 68 14.50 -0.18 -0.07
CA GLN A 68 14.91 -1.57 0.16
C GLN A 68 14.94 -1.90 1.66
N GLY A 69 14.35 -3.03 2.05
CA GLY A 69 14.25 -3.48 3.44
C GLY A 69 13.11 -2.84 4.23
N GLU A 70 12.39 -1.86 3.66
CA GLU A 70 11.24 -1.26 4.32
C GLU A 70 10.05 -2.25 4.36
N ILE A 71 9.47 -2.41 5.55
CA ILE A 71 8.26 -3.20 5.75
C ILE A 71 7.04 -2.32 5.50
N LEU A 72 6.24 -2.68 4.51
CA LEU A 72 5.03 -1.96 4.12
C LEU A 72 3.83 -2.34 4.98
N VAL A 73 3.63 -3.63 5.21
CA VAL A 73 2.56 -4.20 6.04
C VAL A 73 3.09 -5.38 6.83
N ARG A 74 2.52 -5.64 8.00
CA ARG A 74 2.85 -6.79 8.84
C ARG A 74 1.71 -7.79 8.87
N ARG A 75 2.04 -9.07 8.94
CA ARG A 75 1.05 -10.12 9.19
C ARG A 75 0.26 -9.81 10.46
N GLY A 76 -1.06 -9.98 10.42
CA GLY A 76 -1.97 -9.72 11.53
C GLY A 76 -2.47 -8.27 11.63
N ASP A 77 -1.92 -7.34 10.85
CA ASP A 77 -2.42 -5.96 10.78
C ASP A 77 -3.81 -5.92 10.13
N ALA A 78 -4.60 -4.92 10.49
CA ALA A 78 -5.86 -4.62 9.81
C ALA A 78 -5.61 -4.21 8.35
N ALA A 79 -6.44 -4.72 7.44
CA ALA A 79 -6.34 -4.39 6.03
C ALA A 79 -7.03 -3.06 5.74
N SER A 80 -6.27 -2.03 5.39
CA SER A 80 -6.75 -0.68 5.09
C SER A 80 -6.59 -0.27 3.63
N SER A 81 -5.81 -1.02 2.84
CA SER A 81 -5.48 -0.65 1.46
C SER A 81 -5.03 -1.86 0.65
N MET A 82 -5.10 -1.76 -0.69
CA MET A 82 -4.36 -2.64 -1.59
C MET A 82 -3.29 -1.84 -2.33
N TYR A 83 -2.37 -2.54 -2.96
CA TYR A 83 -1.17 -1.96 -3.54
C TYR A 83 -0.90 -2.50 -4.93
N PHE A 84 -0.52 -1.63 -5.87
CA PHE A 84 -0.09 -1.97 -7.22
C PHE A 84 1.38 -1.61 -7.37
N ILE A 85 2.20 -2.54 -7.84
CA ILE A 85 3.63 -2.31 -8.06
C ILE A 85 3.82 -1.72 -9.46
N THR A 86 4.25 -0.46 -9.52
CA THR A 86 4.53 0.21 -10.80
C THR A 86 5.99 0.12 -11.20
N ALA A 87 6.88 -0.11 -10.26
CA ALA A 87 8.30 -0.44 -10.50
C ALA A 87 8.91 -0.97 -9.19
N GLY A 88 9.72 -1.99 -9.29
CA GLY A 88 10.42 -2.57 -8.15
C GLY A 88 9.96 -3.98 -7.83
N GLU A 89 10.16 -4.40 -6.58
CA GLU A 89 9.88 -5.76 -6.16
C GLU A 89 9.64 -5.79 -4.63
N VAL A 90 8.68 -6.60 -4.23
CA VAL A 90 8.42 -6.92 -2.83
C VAL A 90 8.43 -8.42 -2.61
N GLU A 91 8.82 -8.83 -1.40
CA GLU A 91 8.65 -10.18 -0.89
C GLU A 91 7.48 -10.19 0.09
N ILE A 92 6.58 -11.16 -0.07
CA ILE A 92 5.50 -11.45 0.86
C ILE A 92 5.88 -12.73 1.63
N ALA A 93 6.20 -12.59 2.91
CA ALA A 93 6.46 -13.71 3.81
C ALA A 93 5.12 -14.22 4.36
N LEU A 94 4.63 -15.32 3.78
CA LEU A 94 3.50 -16.11 4.28
C LEU A 94 3.98 -17.20 5.25
N PRO A 95 3.11 -17.80 6.07
CA PRO A 95 3.50 -18.86 7.00
C PRO A 95 4.18 -20.06 6.35
N SER A 96 3.75 -20.42 5.14
CA SER A 96 4.20 -21.62 4.42
C SER A 96 5.22 -21.35 3.31
N GLN A 97 5.32 -20.10 2.86
CA GLN A 97 6.15 -19.75 1.69
C GLN A 97 6.48 -18.26 1.61
N HIS A 98 7.49 -17.95 0.81
CA HIS A 98 7.83 -16.59 0.42
C HIS A 98 7.44 -16.37 -1.05
N VAL A 99 6.73 -15.29 -1.34
CA VAL A 99 6.27 -14.95 -2.70
C VAL A 99 6.90 -13.64 -3.11
N HIS A 100 7.56 -13.61 -4.26
CA HIS A 100 8.10 -12.39 -4.86
C HIS A 100 7.14 -11.82 -5.88
N LEU A 101 6.81 -10.54 -5.74
CA LEU A 101 5.98 -9.78 -6.68
C LEU A 101 6.75 -8.61 -7.26
N THR A 102 6.68 -8.48 -8.58
CA THR A 102 7.38 -7.45 -9.35
C THR A 102 6.40 -6.44 -9.97
N ASP A 103 6.93 -5.49 -10.71
CA ASP A 103 6.17 -4.49 -11.44
C ASP A 103 5.06 -5.10 -12.31
N GLY A 104 3.93 -4.40 -12.40
CA GLY A 104 2.71 -4.86 -13.07
C GLY A 104 1.80 -5.73 -12.20
N THR A 105 2.22 -6.16 -11.01
CA THR A 105 1.40 -6.95 -10.10
C THR A 105 0.76 -6.10 -9.01
N PHE A 106 -0.20 -6.68 -8.28
CA PHE A 106 -0.86 -6.07 -7.14
C PHE A 106 -0.96 -7.05 -5.96
N PHE A 107 -1.17 -6.54 -4.75
CA PHE A 107 -1.34 -7.36 -3.54
C PHE A 107 -2.17 -6.64 -2.47
N GLY A 108 -2.61 -7.41 -1.47
CA GLY A 108 -3.39 -6.91 -0.35
C GLY A 108 -4.91 -6.96 -0.59
N GLU A 109 -5.34 -7.42 -1.77
CA GLU A 109 -6.74 -7.58 -2.19
C GLU A 109 -7.46 -8.65 -1.36
N ILE A 110 -6.80 -9.76 -1.03
CA ILE A 110 -7.40 -10.91 -0.33
C ILE A 110 -7.99 -10.46 1.00
N ALA A 111 -7.21 -9.76 1.80
CA ALA A 111 -7.65 -9.28 3.10
C ALA A 111 -8.79 -8.25 3.03
N LEU A 112 -8.88 -7.47 1.94
CA LEU A 112 -10.00 -6.55 1.70
C LEU A 112 -11.25 -7.27 1.25
N LEU A 113 -11.12 -8.24 0.30
CA LEU A 113 -12.24 -9.02 -0.20
C LEU A 113 -12.93 -9.82 0.90
N HIS A 114 -12.14 -10.45 1.78
CA HIS A 114 -12.62 -11.32 2.83
C HIS A 114 -12.75 -10.63 4.20
N LYS A 115 -12.49 -9.33 4.28
CA LYS A 115 -12.52 -8.52 5.53
C LYS A 115 -11.69 -9.13 6.66
N THR A 116 -10.53 -9.71 6.30
CA THR A 116 -9.61 -10.37 7.23
C THR A 116 -8.38 -9.52 7.54
N LYS A 117 -7.57 -9.98 8.47
CA LYS A 117 -6.24 -9.42 8.74
C LYS A 117 -5.25 -9.78 7.63
N ARG A 118 -4.12 -9.07 7.56
CA ARG A 118 -3.04 -9.36 6.62
C ARG A 118 -2.49 -10.77 6.84
N SER A 119 -2.48 -11.59 5.80
CA SER A 119 -1.98 -12.98 5.85
C SER A 119 -0.45 -13.08 5.86
N GLY A 120 0.25 -12.05 5.37
CA GLY A 120 1.72 -12.03 5.29
C GLY A 120 2.31 -10.68 5.61
N THR A 121 3.63 -10.70 5.89
CA THR A 121 4.46 -9.49 6.01
C THR A 121 5.04 -9.17 4.64
N VAL A 122 4.93 -7.91 4.21
CA VAL A 122 5.42 -7.44 2.90
C VAL A 122 6.61 -6.53 3.10
N THR A 123 7.74 -6.89 2.51
CA THR A 123 9.02 -6.16 2.59
C THR A 123 9.50 -5.83 1.18
N ALA A 124 9.99 -4.62 0.96
CA ALA A 124 10.61 -4.25 -0.32
C ALA A 124 11.99 -4.92 -0.44
N THR A 125 12.23 -5.69 -1.49
CA THR A 125 13.54 -6.29 -1.79
C THR A 125 14.47 -5.33 -2.52
N ARG A 126 13.89 -4.29 -3.10
CA ARG A 126 14.59 -3.14 -3.71
C ARG A 126 13.71 -1.90 -3.62
N LYS A 127 14.24 -0.73 -3.96
CA LYS A 127 13.45 0.50 -4.04
C LYS A 127 12.24 0.28 -4.95
N THR A 128 11.04 0.43 -4.38
CA THR A 128 9.78 0.06 -5.04
C THR A 128 8.81 1.23 -5.06
N ARG A 129 8.18 1.45 -6.21
CA ARG A 129 7.12 2.44 -6.41
C ARG A 129 5.77 1.74 -6.46
N LEU A 130 4.85 2.23 -5.66
CA LEU A 130 3.53 1.66 -5.48
C LEU A 130 2.45 2.69 -5.79
N LEU A 131 1.29 2.22 -6.24
CA LEU A 131 0.02 2.93 -6.15
C LEU A 131 -0.78 2.27 -5.03
N VAL A 132 -1.36 3.08 -4.18
CA VAL A 132 -2.13 2.67 -2.99
C VAL A 132 -3.59 3.02 -3.22
N LEU A 133 -4.46 2.04 -3.04
CA LEU A 133 -5.91 2.19 -3.08
C LEU A 133 -6.48 1.86 -1.70
N ASP A 134 -7.19 2.80 -1.09
CA ASP A 134 -7.80 2.59 0.22
C ASP A 134 -8.96 1.59 0.17
N ALA A 135 -9.23 0.92 1.29
CA ALA A 135 -10.25 -0.12 1.39
C ALA A 135 -11.65 0.38 0.99
N GLN A 136 -12.02 1.60 1.40
CA GLN A 136 -13.32 2.19 1.06
C GLN A 136 -13.47 2.38 -0.45
N ASP A 137 -12.44 2.95 -1.09
CA ASP A 137 -12.41 3.19 -2.53
C ASP A 137 -12.35 1.88 -3.30
N PHE A 138 -11.62 0.88 -2.81
CA PHE A 138 -11.56 -0.46 -3.36
C PHE A 138 -12.95 -1.09 -3.43
N HIS A 139 -13.72 -1.09 -2.34
CA HIS A 139 -15.07 -1.66 -2.32
C HIS A 139 -16.03 -0.90 -3.25
N ALA A 140 -15.92 0.43 -3.31
CA ALA A 140 -16.70 1.25 -4.23
C ALA A 140 -16.38 0.96 -5.70
N LEU A 141 -15.11 0.75 -6.04
CA LEU A 141 -14.67 0.42 -7.40
C LEU A 141 -15.14 -0.97 -7.83
N ILE A 142 -14.99 -1.99 -6.99
CA ILE A 142 -15.45 -3.36 -7.32
C ILE A 142 -16.96 -3.38 -7.54
N ALA A 143 -17.73 -2.65 -6.74
CA ALA A 143 -19.18 -2.57 -6.89
C ALA A 143 -19.62 -1.90 -8.22
N ARG A 144 -18.79 -0.96 -8.75
CA ARG A 144 -19.10 -0.18 -9.97
C ARG A 144 -18.49 -0.75 -11.24
N MET A 145 -17.44 -1.55 -11.14
CA MET A 145 -16.64 -2.06 -12.25
C MET A 145 -16.57 -3.58 -12.26
N PRO A 146 -17.55 -4.30 -12.83
CA PRO A 146 -17.60 -5.76 -12.80
C PRO A 146 -16.35 -6.43 -13.41
N THR A 147 -15.83 -5.90 -14.52
CA THR A 147 -14.63 -6.44 -15.18
C THR A 147 -13.40 -6.38 -14.25
N LEU A 148 -13.24 -5.29 -13.50
CA LEU A 148 -12.17 -5.14 -12.53
C LEU A 148 -12.37 -6.12 -11.36
N ALA A 149 -13.61 -6.23 -10.87
CA ALA A 149 -13.98 -7.15 -9.81
C ALA A 149 -13.66 -8.60 -10.17
N ASP A 150 -14.06 -9.05 -11.35
CA ASP A 150 -13.80 -10.42 -11.84
C ASP A 150 -12.31 -10.74 -11.89
N HIS A 151 -11.49 -9.80 -12.36
CA HIS A 151 -10.04 -9.97 -12.41
C HIS A 151 -9.41 -10.08 -11.02
N VAL A 152 -9.83 -9.21 -10.10
CA VAL A 152 -9.34 -9.21 -8.72
C VAL A 152 -9.75 -10.49 -8.00
N HIS A 153 -11.02 -10.90 -8.13
CA HIS A 153 -11.52 -12.16 -7.54
C HIS A 153 -10.81 -13.40 -8.11
N THR A 154 -10.60 -13.46 -9.43
CA THR A 154 -9.92 -14.58 -10.07
C THR A 154 -8.46 -14.69 -9.58
N THR A 155 -7.76 -13.55 -9.50
CA THR A 155 -6.38 -13.53 -9.00
C THR A 155 -6.31 -13.92 -7.52
N ALA A 156 -7.22 -13.39 -6.69
CA ALA A 156 -7.27 -13.74 -5.27
C ALA A 156 -7.53 -15.23 -5.06
N LYS A 157 -8.47 -15.81 -5.81
CA LYS A 157 -8.79 -17.25 -5.76
C LYS A 157 -7.60 -18.13 -6.18
N ALA A 158 -6.89 -17.77 -7.24
CA ALA A 158 -5.70 -18.48 -7.67
C ALA A 158 -4.60 -18.46 -6.60
N ARG A 159 -4.35 -17.30 -5.99
CA ARG A 159 -3.34 -17.14 -4.93
C ARG A 159 -3.69 -17.92 -3.66
N LEU A 160 -4.97 -17.99 -3.29
CA LEU A 160 -5.42 -18.79 -2.16
C LEU A 160 -5.22 -20.29 -2.42
N ALA A 161 -5.47 -20.77 -3.65
CA ALA A 161 -5.22 -22.14 -4.04
C ALA A 161 -3.73 -22.52 -3.99
N ASP A 162 -2.86 -21.58 -4.44
CA ASP A 162 -1.40 -21.77 -4.43
C ASP A 162 -0.78 -21.72 -3.03
N SER A 163 -1.38 -20.96 -2.10
CA SER A 163 -0.86 -20.81 -0.73
C SER A 163 -1.19 -21.98 0.21
N GLY A 164 -1.92 -22.97 -0.28
CA GLY A 164 -2.28 -24.18 0.47
C GLY A 164 -3.40 -23.97 1.49
N ASP A 165 -3.99 -25.08 1.96
CA ASP A 165 -5.21 -25.16 2.79
C ASP A 165 -5.26 -24.31 4.06
N LEU A 166 -4.13 -23.79 4.56
CA LEU A 166 -4.08 -23.00 5.80
C LEU A 166 -4.72 -21.63 5.67
N ALA A 167 -4.56 -20.96 4.53
CA ALA A 167 -5.20 -19.67 4.29
C ALA A 167 -6.72 -19.84 4.05
N ALA A 168 -7.12 -20.93 3.43
CA ALA A 168 -8.54 -21.29 3.26
C ALA A 168 -9.22 -21.63 4.59
N ALA A 169 -8.50 -22.29 5.51
CA ALA A 169 -9.01 -22.62 6.84
C ALA A 169 -9.17 -21.37 7.73
N GLU A 170 -8.23 -20.41 7.68
CA GLU A 170 -8.34 -19.13 8.38
C GLU A 170 -9.50 -18.27 7.84
N LEU A 171 -9.76 -18.30 6.53
CA LEU A 171 -10.88 -17.61 5.90
C LEU A 171 -12.22 -18.24 6.25
N ALA A 172 -12.32 -19.56 6.25
CA ALA A 172 -13.52 -20.29 6.65
C ALA A 172 -13.87 -20.08 8.15
N GLN A 173 -12.86 -19.87 8.99
CA GLN A 173 -13.05 -19.55 10.40
C GLN A 173 -13.58 -18.12 10.58
N ALA A 174 -13.08 -17.15 9.81
CA ALA A 174 -13.53 -15.76 9.84
C ALA A 174 -14.98 -15.58 9.35
N GLU A 175 -15.38 -16.35 8.32
CA GLU A 175 -16.77 -16.38 7.83
C GLU A 175 -17.78 -16.96 8.86
N LYS A 176 -17.34 -17.95 9.64
CA LYS A 176 -18.16 -18.50 10.73
C LYS A 176 -18.38 -17.51 11.88
N ASP A 177 -17.34 -16.77 12.26
CA ASP A 177 -17.42 -15.78 13.35
C ASP A 177 -18.32 -14.57 13.00
N ASP A 178 -18.47 -14.25 11.69
CA ASP A 178 -19.34 -13.14 11.24
C ASP A 178 -20.82 -13.58 11.10
N THR A 179 -21.07 -14.89 10.96
CA THR A 179 -22.44 -15.44 10.86
C THR A 179 -23.09 -15.68 12.22
N ASP A 180 -22.27 -15.75 13.29
CA ASP A 180 -22.72 -16.00 14.67
C ASP A 180 -22.93 -14.71 15.49
N ARG A 181 -22.84 -13.53 14.85
CA ARG A 181 -23.09 -12.21 15.44
C ARG A 181 -24.32 -11.53 14.87
#